data_06b13e0241196e789a8792cf5b2a3ebe
#
_entry.id   06b13e0241196e789a8792cf5b2a3ebe
#
_cell.length_a   1.000
_cell.length_b   1.000
_cell.length_c   1.000
_cell.angle_alpha   90.00
_cell.angle_beta   90.00
_cell.angle_gamma   90.00
#
_symmetry.space_group_name_H-M   'P 1'
#
loop_
_entity.id
_entity.type
_entity.pdbx_description
1 polymer ?
#
loop_
_entity_poly.entity_id
_entity_poly.type
_entity_poly.pdbx_seq_one_letter_code
_entity_poly.pdbx_strand_id
1 'polypeptide(L)'
;DMPLLCREQELEYIDHVLNERDVILLSGPAGVGKTRLALESAKIFAESNNYDLKIIRSNGKTIYQDLVAAFPDESNYMVVVDDADQLTELRYLLELSANTQRYHAVKIIITVRDYAREKLLKAIRTVLIPDQYEVHALSDDSVTKVLSDNLGIQNDRVLEQIKIIAKGNIRLAIMAGMCALNGKFGAIQNAFDIFNDYYGDIIDEFDRNEILVAAIIAFFDKFNLKETELPFNIALQHGISTVQFRDMCLSLHRKEVISI
;
A
#
# COMPACT_ATOMS: atom_id res chain seq x y z
N ASP A 1 -16.76 1.81 4.17
CA ASP A 1 -15.43 2.37 4.44
C ASP A 1 -15.24 2.58 5.93
N MET A 2 -14.18 2.02 6.52
CA MET A 2 -13.85 2.24 7.92
C MET A 2 -13.24 3.63 8.07
N PRO A 3 -13.63 4.46 9.06
CA PRO A 3 -12.98 5.75 9.30
C PRO A 3 -11.51 5.56 9.72
N LEU A 4 -10.66 6.53 9.38
CA LEU A 4 -9.29 6.60 9.90
C LEU A 4 -9.36 7.12 11.35
N LEU A 5 -8.85 6.32 12.29
CA LEU A 5 -8.84 6.65 13.71
C LEU A 5 -7.42 6.70 14.25
N CYS A 6 -7.21 7.48 15.30
CA CYS A 6 -5.94 7.59 16.04
C CYS A 6 -4.75 8.05 15.17
N ARG A 7 -5.03 8.95 14.21
CA ARG A 7 -4.03 9.57 13.32
C ARG A 7 -4.25 11.08 13.16
N GLU A 8 -4.95 11.68 14.10
CA GLU A 8 -5.33 13.09 14.07
C GLU A 8 -4.10 14.00 14.00
N GLN A 9 -3.05 13.71 14.78
CA GLN A 9 -1.81 14.49 14.79
C GLN A 9 -1.04 14.37 13.48
N GLU A 10 -1.02 13.17 12.90
CA GLU A 10 -0.40 12.94 11.60
C GLU A 10 -1.15 13.67 10.48
N LEU A 11 -2.49 13.68 10.53
CA LEU A 11 -3.31 14.43 9.57
C LEU A 11 -3.03 15.94 9.65
N GLU A 12 -3.01 16.51 10.86
CA GLU A 12 -2.68 17.93 11.08
C GLU A 12 -1.27 18.27 10.59
N TYR A 13 -0.29 17.41 10.89
CA TYR A 13 1.09 17.61 10.43
C TYR A 13 1.19 17.60 8.91
N ILE A 14 0.58 16.62 8.24
CA ILE A 14 0.60 16.51 6.78
C ILE A 14 -0.09 17.71 6.14
N ASP A 15 -1.23 18.15 6.66
CA ASP A 15 -1.92 19.33 6.18
C ASP A 15 -1.04 20.59 6.30
N HIS A 16 -0.41 20.78 7.45
CA HIS A 16 0.54 21.90 7.65
C HIS A 16 1.68 21.85 6.64
N VAL A 17 2.30 20.69 6.44
CA VAL A 17 3.39 20.52 5.47
C VAL A 17 2.92 20.81 4.04
N LEU A 18 1.75 20.33 3.64
CA LEU A 18 1.21 20.56 2.30
C LEU A 18 0.92 22.04 2.01
N ASN A 19 0.64 22.84 3.04
CA ASN A 19 0.50 24.29 2.89
C ASN A 19 1.85 25.00 2.65
N GLU A 20 2.96 24.45 3.16
CA GLU A 20 4.30 25.06 3.06
C GLU A 20 5.18 24.43 1.97
N ARG A 21 4.96 23.16 1.65
CA ARG A 21 5.79 22.36 0.73
C ARG A 21 4.94 21.72 -0.35
N ASP A 22 5.59 21.32 -1.43
CA ASP A 22 4.92 20.66 -2.55
C ASP A 22 4.98 19.12 -2.46
N VAL A 23 5.94 18.58 -1.70
CA VAL A 23 6.15 17.12 -1.59
C VAL A 23 6.42 16.71 -0.16
N ILE A 24 5.68 15.68 0.30
CA ILE A 24 5.94 14.97 1.54
C ILE A 24 6.14 13.47 1.27
N LEU A 25 7.16 12.88 1.90
CA LEU A 25 7.44 11.44 1.87
C LEU A 25 7.02 10.80 3.18
N LEU A 26 6.06 9.88 3.11
CA LEU A 26 5.63 9.04 4.23
C LEU A 26 6.35 7.69 4.15
N SER A 27 7.21 7.40 5.11
CA SER A 27 7.92 6.12 5.22
C SER A 27 7.43 5.32 6.43
N GLY A 28 7.75 4.03 6.49
CA GLY A 28 7.44 3.17 7.63
C GLY A 28 7.23 1.71 7.27
N PRO A 29 7.11 0.82 8.26
CA PRO A 29 6.93 -0.60 8.04
C PRO A 29 5.66 -0.95 7.25
N ALA A 30 5.60 -2.17 6.69
CA ALA A 30 4.39 -2.67 6.07
C ALA A 30 3.26 -2.82 7.09
N GLY A 31 2.03 -2.46 6.70
CA GLY A 31 0.84 -2.65 7.54
C GLY A 31 0.57 -1.59 8.61
N VAL A 32 1.40 -0.54 8.74
CA VAL A 32 1.17 0.55 9.72
C VAL A 32 0.13 1.59 9.27
N GLY A 33 -0.36 1.50 8.02
CA GLY A 33 -1.43 2.37 7.52
C GLY A 33 -0.97 3.57 6.69
N LYS A 34 0.25 3.59 6.13
CA LYS A 34 0.78 4.68 5.28
C LYS A 34 -0.16 5.09 4.14
N THR A 35 -0.58 4.11 3.33
CA THR A 35 -1.49 4.33 2.20
C THR A 35 -2.81 4.95 2.66
N ARG A 36 -3.38 4.44 3.76
CA ARG A 36 -4.64 4.96 4.30
C ARG A 36 -4.49 6.39 4.79
N LEU A 37 -3.42 6.68 5.52
CA LEU A 37 -3.09 8.03 5.99
C LEU A 37 -2.89 8.99 4.82
N ALA A 38 -2.11 8.60 3.80
CA ALA A 38 -1.86 9.39 2.62
C ALA A 38 -3.15 9.74 1.86
N LEU A 39 -4.02 8.74 1.65
CA LEU A 39 -5.28 8.94 0.95
C LEU A 39 -6.25 9.85 1.72
N GLU A 40 -6.37 9.68 3.02
CA GLU A 40 -7.24 10.52 3.85
C GLU A 40 -6.74 11.96 3.92
N SER A 41 -5.42 12.16 4.16
CA SER A 41 -4.79 13.49 4.14
C SER A 41 -4.99 14.18 2.79
N ALA A 42 -4.75 13.46 1.69
CA ALA A 42 -4.89 14.01 0.35
C ALA A 42 -6.34 14.40 0.04
N LYS A 43 -7.31 13.57 0.48
CA LYS A 43 -8.73 13.85 0.29
C LYS A 43 -9.15 15.12 1.05
N ILE A 44 -8.82 15.20 2.34
CA ILE A 44 -9.13 16.36 3.18
C ILE A 44 -8.51 17.63 2.59
N PHE A 45 -7.23 17.58 2.20
CA PHE A 45 -6.53 18.71 1.62
C PHE A 45 -7.14 19.15 0.28
N ALA A 46 -7.44 18.20 -0.60
CA ALA A 46 -8.01 18.47 -1.92
C ALA A 46 -9.41 19.11 -1.81
N GLU A 47 -10.27 18.59 -0.95
CA GLU A 47 -11.61 19.14 -0.72
C GLU A 47 -11.55 20.54 -0.10
N SER A 48 -10.65 20.79 0.86
CA SER A 48 -10.52 22.09 1.54
C SER A 48 -9.92 23.18 0.67
N ASN A 49 -9.05 22.82 -0.30
CA ASN A 49 -8.28 23.77 -1.10
C ASN A 49 -8.65 23.79 -2.59
N ASN A 50 -9.67 23.05 -3.00
CA ASN A 50 -10.14 22.93 -4.38
C ASN A 50 -9.05 22.39 -5.33
N TYR A 51 -8.47 21.23 -4.97
CA TYR A 51 -7.51 20.48 -5.78
C TYR A 51 -8.18 19.24 -6.37
N ASP A 52 -7.78 18.87 -7.60
CA ASP A 52 -8.16 17.61 -8.21
C ASP A 52 -7.31 16.48 -7.63
N LEU A 53 -7.93 15.51 -6.96
CA LEU A 53 -7.24 14.35 -6.38
C LEU A 53 -6.90 13.32 -7.46
N LYS A 54 -5.63 12.95 -7.56
CA LYS A 54 -5.11 11.88 -8.41
C LYS A 54 -4.37 10.84 -7.57
N ILE A 55 -4.54 9.56 -7.88
CA ILE A 55 -3.87 8.46 -7.21
C ILE A 55 -3.07 7.69 -8.25
N ILE A 56 -1.77 7.56 -8.00
CA ILE A 56 -0.83 6.83 -8.86
C ILE A 56 -0.38 5.57 -8.11
N ARG A 57 -0.61 4.43 -8.73
CA ARG A 57 -0.09 3.12 -8.29
C ARG A 57 0.71 2.50 -9.42
N SER A 58 1.83 1.89 -9.09
CA SER A 58 2.62 1.18 -10.08
C SER A 58 1.88 -0.07 -10.56
N ASN A 59 1.75 -0.21 -11.87
CA ASN A 59 1.27 -1.42 -12.52
C ASN A 59 2.37 -2.07 -13.41
N GLY A 60 3.63 -1.67 -13.19
CA GLY A 60 4.79 -2.16 -13.97
C GLY A 60 4.89 -1.58 -15.38
N LYS A 61 3.99 -0.67 -15.78
CA LYS A 61 4.02 0.01 -17.09
C LYS A 61 4.61 1.41 -16.95
N THR A 62 5.03 1.98 -18.08
CA THR A 62 5.44 3.39 -18.15
C THR A 62 4.23 4.30 -17.93
N ILE A 63 4.38 5.28 -17.04
CA ILE A 63 3.28 6.19 -16.67
C ILE A 63 3.29 7.51 -17.46
N TYR A 64 4.31 7.77 -18.28
CA TYR A 64 4.48 9.07 -18.94
C TYR A 64 3.27 9.50 -19.77
N GLN A 65 2.74 8.60 -20.60
CA GLN A 65 1.57 8.91 -21.44
C GLN A 65 0.32 9.12 -20.58
N ASP A 66 0.16 8.31 -19.53
CA ASP A 66 -0.95 8.42 -18.59
C ASP A 66 -0.87 9.74 -17.79
N LEU A 67 0.34 10.16 -17.38
CA LEU A 67 0.57 11.44 -16.71
C LEU A 67 0.16 12.62 -17.61
N VAL A 68 0.59 12.63 -18.87
CA VAL A 68 0.24 13.70 -19.81
C VAL A 68 -1.28 13.79 -20.00
N ALA A 69 -1.96 12.65 -20.07
CA ALA A 69 -3.42 12.61 -20.25
C ALA A 69 -4.19 12.95 -18.96
N ALA A 70 -3.64 12.57 -17.77
CA ALA A 70 -4.29 12.75 -16.49
C ALA A 70 -4.15 14.16 -15.89
N PHE A 71 -3.21 14.96 -16.41
CA PHE A 71 -2.89 16.31 -15.92
C PHE A 71 -3.09 17.34 -17.02
N PRO A 72 -4.33 17.64 -17.44
CA PRO A 72 -4.59 18.77 -18.33
C PRO A 72 -4.17 20.08 -17.67
N ASP A 73 -3.80 21.05 -18.48
CA ASP A 73 -3.36 22.37 -18.01
C ASP A 73 -4.52 23.10 -17.28
N GLU A 74 -4.17 24.01 -16.35
CA GLU A 74 -5.07 24.95 -15.67
C GLU A 74 -5.78 24.44 -14.38
N SER A 75 -5.42 23.29 -13.83
CA SER A 75 -5.96 22.83 -12.53
C SER A 75 -4.87 22.73 -11.46
N ASN A 76 -5.29 22.77 -10.19
CA ASN A 76 -4.47 22.37 -9.06
C ASN A 76 -4.61 20.88 -8.82
N TYR A 77 -3.52 20.18 -8.58
CA TYR A 77 -3.53 18.74 -8.39
C TYR A 77 -2.98 18.32 -7.04
N MET A 78 -3.75 17.52 -6.31
CA MET A 78 -3.29 16.75 -5.16
C MET A 78 -3.02 15.31 -5.60
N VAL A 79 -1.78 14.85 -5.49
CA VAL A 79 -1.34 13.56 -6.02
C VAL A 79 -0.88 12.66 -4.89
N VAL A 80 -1.41 11.45 -4.83
CA VAL A 80 -0.89 10.38 -3.97
C VAL A 80 -0.14 9.37 -4.83
N VAL A 81 1.13 9.13 -4.51
CA VAL A 81 1.95 8.08 -5.11
C VAL A 81 2.12 6.97 -4.08
N ASP A 82 1.42 5.85 -4.29
CA ASP A 82 1.44 4.74 -3.36
C ASP A 82 2.50 3.71 -3.74
N ASP A 83 3.26 3.22 -2.73
CA ASP A 83 4.39 2.30 -2.88
C ASP A 83 5.37 2.74 -4.00
N ALA A 84 5.86 3.98 -3.90
CA ALA A 84 6.65 4.65 -4.93
C ALA A 84 7.99 3.97 -5.28
N ASP A 85 8.48 3.07 -4.45
CA ASP A 85 9.65 2.22 -4.75
C ASP A 85 9.42 1.30 -5.95
N GLN A 86 8.17 1.05 -6.29
CA GLN A 86 7.77 0.27 -7.46
C GLN A 86 7.59 1.12 -8.73
N LEU A 87 7.66 2.46 -8.64
CA LEU A 87 7.46 3.36 -9.75
C LEU A 87 8.77 3.68 -10.47
N THR A 88 8.89 3.33 -11.75
CA THR A 88 10.12 3.52 -12.52
C THR A 88 10.34 4.97 -12.98
N GLU A 89 9.28 5.77 -13.09
CA GLU A 89 9.30 7.09 -13.71
C GLU A 89 8.83 8.22 -12.76
N LEU A 90 9.07 8.07 -11.45
CA LEU A 90 8.72 9.08 -10.45
C LEU A 90 9.25 10.48 -10.80
N ARG A 91 10.42 10.54 -11.45
CA ARG A 91 11.06 11.80 -11.82
C ARG A 91 10.15 12.69 -12.67
N TYR A 92 9.43 12.15 -13.63
CA TYR A 92 8.50 12.94 -14.47
C TYR A 92 7.40 13.59 -13.65
N LEU A 93 6.85 12.88 -12.66
CA LEU A 93 5.85 13.45 -11.77
C LEU A 93 6.43 14.59 -10.91
N LEU A 94 7.65 14.44 -10.41
CA LEU A 94 8.32 15.48 -9.63
C LEU A 94 8.62 16.71 -10.51
N GLU A 95 8.99 16.52 -11.77
CA GLU A 95 9.21 17.61 -12.72
C GLU A 95 7.88 18.35 -13.05
N LEU A 96 6.73 17.67 -13.04
CA LEU A 96 5.42 18.33 -13.14
C LEU A 96 5.17 19.27 -11.96
N SER A 97 5.43 18.82 -10.75
CA SER A 97 5.29 19.64 -9.54
C SER A 97 6.26 20.84 -9.53
N ALA A 98 7.47 20.66 -10.06
CA ALA A 98 8.46 21.73 -10.16
C ALA A 98 8.14 22.76 -11.26
N ASN A 99 7.27 22.43 -12.23
CA ASN A 99 6.97 23.27 -13.38
C ASN A 99 5.76 24.18 -13.13
N THR A 100 5.97 25.19 -12.31
CA THR A 100 4.94 26.19 -11.93
C THR A 100 4.45 27.09 -13.09
N GLN A 101 5.05 26.99 -14.26
CA GLN A 101 4.59 27.76 -15.45
C GLN A 101 3.41 27.07 -16.14
N ARG A 102 3.31 25.76 -16.02
CA ARG A 102 2.28 24.96 -16.70
C ARG A 102 1.05 24.68 -15.83
N TYR A 103 1.27 24.44 -14.52
CA TYR A 103 0.21 24.13 -13.56
C TYR A 103 0.17 25.18 -12.46
N HIS A 104 -1.00 25.47 -11.91
CA HIS A 104 -1.13 26.41 -10.81
C HIS A 104 -0.44 25.89 -9.55
N ALA A 105 -0.74 24.67 -9.13
CA ALA A 105 -0.02 23.96 -8.07
C ALA A 105 -0.18 22.44 -8.19
N VAL A 106 0.89 21.71 -7.90
CA VAL A 106 0.87 20.24 -7.78
C VAL A 106 1.49 19.84 -6.45
N LYS A 107 0.66 19.30 -5.54
CA LYS A 107 1.07 18.79 -4.24
C LYS A 107 1.15 17.28 -4.29
N ILE A 108 2.16 16.67 -3.66
CA ILE A 108 2.42 15.24 -3.78
C ILE A 108 2.64 14.63 -2.40
N ILE A 109 1.87 13.60 -2.06
CA ILE A 109 2.16 12.68 -0.95
C ILE A 109 2.71 11.38 -1.55
N ILE A 110 3.89 10.98 -1.10
CA ILE A 110 4.57 9.77 -1.57
C ILE A 110 4.63 8.78 -0.41
N THR A 111 4.17 7.54 -0.61
CA THR A 111 4.39 6.47 0.38
C THR A 111 5.51 5.55 -0.07
N VAL A 112 6.30 5.06 0.90
CA VAL A 112 7.42 4.16 0.65
C VAL A 112 7.65 3.24 1.85
N ARG A 113 8.22 2.06 1.61
CA ARG A 113 8.69 1.17 2.66
C ARG A 113 10.08 1.57 3.13
N ASP A 114 10.42 1.27 4.38
CA ASP A 114 11.67 1.70 5.04
C ASP A 114 12.92 1.37 4.23
N TYR A 115 13.00 0.17 3.67
CA TYR A 115 14.18 -0.27 2.92
C TYR A 115 14.47 0.58 1.66
N ALA A 116 13.45 1.20 1.08
CA ALA A 116 13.60 1.99 -0.15
C ALA A 116 13.66 3.51 0.11
N ARG A 117 13.42 3.95 1.37
CA ARG A 117 13.37 5.37 1.77
C ARG A 117 14.57 6.18 1.28
N GLU A 118 15.78 5.74 1.61
CA GLU A 118 17.00 6.49 1.30
C GLU A 118 17.26 6.62 -0.21
N LYS A 119 16.98 5.54 -0.97
CA LYS A 119 17.09 5.54 -2.43
C LYS A 119 16.10 6.54 -3.03
N LEU A 120 14.88 6.54 -2.55
CA LEU A 120 13.82 7.41 -3.05
C LEU A 120 14.07 8.87 -2.69
N LEU A 121 14.50 9.17 -1.46
CA LEU A 121 14.88 10.51 -1.03
C LEU A 121 15.97 11.11 -1.89
N LYS A 122 17.00 10.33 -2.25
CA LYS A 122 18.06 10.78 -3.16
C LYS A 122 17.47 11.17 -4.53
N ALA A 123 16.54 10.37 -5.06
CA ALA A 123 15.90 10.66 -6.34
C ALA A 123 15.02 11.92 -6.25
N ILE A 124 14.20 12.07 -5.21
CA ILE A 124 13.34 13.26 -5.04
C ILE A 124 14.17 14.54 -4.91
N ARG A 125 15.24 14.49 -4.12
CA ARG A 125 16.12 15.66 -3.88
C ARG A 125 16.86 16.17 -5.11
N THR A 126 16.86 15.42 -6.21
CA THR A 126 17.40 15.92 -7.49
C THR A 126 16.48 16.93 -8.15
N VAL A 127 15.21 17.00 -7.77
CA VAL A 127 14.19 17.88 -8.37
C VAL A 127 13.58 18.82 -7.34
N LEU A 128 13.18 18.30 -6.17
CA LEU A 128 12.45 19.01 -5.12
C LEU A 128 13.05 18.70 -3.73
N ILE A 129 12.74 19.55 -2.76
CA ILE A 129 13.10 19.32 -1.36
C ILE A 129 11.85 18.76 -0.65
N PRO A 130 11.76 17.44 -0.41
CA PRO A 130 10.61 16.86 0.25
C PRO A 130 10.66 17.10 1.76
N ASP A 131 9.51 17.22 2.38
CA ASP A 131 9.37 16.96 3.79
C ASP A 131 9.28 15.45 4.03
N GLN A 132 9.49 14.98 5.26
CA GLN A 132 9.57 13.57 5.58
C GLN A 132 8.83 13.28 6.88
N TYR A 133 8.02 12.24 6.87
CA TYR A 133 7.36 11.74 8.05
C TYR A 133 7.47 10.23 8.14
N GLU A 134 7.87 9.72 9.31
CA GLU A 134 7.90 8.29 9.58
C GLU A 134 6.62 7.86 10.29
N VAL A 135 5.83 7.04 9.60
CA VAL A 135 4.57 6.50 10.13
C VAL A 135 4.87 5.30 11.01
N HIS A 136 4.68 5.48 12.30
CA HIS A 136 4.93 4.43 13.29
C HIS A 136 3.72 3.50 13.49
N ALA A 137 3.99 2.35 14.12
CA ALA A 137 2.98 1.46 14.61
C ALA A 137 2.04 2.18 15.61
N LEU A 138 0.77 1.80 15.65
CA LEU A 138 -0.18 2.34 16.62
C LEU A 138 0.13 1.84 18.04
N SER A 139 -0.20 2.65 19.05
CA SER A 139 -0.19 2.21 20.44
C SER A 139 -1.25 1.14 20.70
N ASP A 140 -1.11 0.37 21.75
CA ASP A 140 -2.08 -0.65 22.15
C ASP A 140 -3.47 -0.06 22.40
N ASP A 141 -3.55 1.13 22.98
CA ASP A 141 -4.82 1.85 23.20
C ASP A 141 -5.45 2.27 21.88
N SER A 142 -4.64 2.74 20.93
CA SER A 142 -5.11 3.09 19.59
C SER A 142 -5.60 1.85 18.82
N VAL A 143 -4.91 0.72 18.92
CA VAL A 143 -5.35 -0.55 18.32
C VAL A 143 -6.69 -0.97 18.93
N THR A 144 -6.83 -0.91 20.27
CA THR A 144 -8.08 -1.20 20.96
C THR A 144 -9.20 -0.33 20.44
N LYS A 145 -8.98 0.99 20.37
CA LYS A 145 -9.99 1.93 19.88
C LYS A 145 -10.40 1.62 18.45
N VAL A 146 -9.47 1.36 17.54
CA VAL A 146 -9.78 1.01 16.15
C VAL A 146 -10.62 -0.27 16.07
N LEU A 147 -10.27 -1.31 16.84
CA LEU A 147 -11.02 -2.57 16.84
C LEU A 147 -12.40 -2.42 17.45
N SER A 148 -12.54 -1.65 18.52
CA SER A 148 -13.83 -1.41 19.16
C SER A 148 -14.76 -0.54 18.32
N ASP A 149 -14.26 0.58 17.81
CA ASP A 149 -15.07 1.56 17.08
C ASP A 149 -15.40 1.09 15.65
N ASN A 150 -14.42 0.47 14.95
CA ASN A 150 -14.62 0.05 13.57
C ASN A 150 -15.19 -1.37 13.41
N LEU A 151 -14.87 -2.29 14.31
CA LEU A 151 -15.28 -3.69 14.21
C LEU A 151 -16.26 -4.12 15.31
N GLY A 152 -16.53 -3.26 16.31
CA GLY A 152 -17.43 -3.57 17.41
C GLY A 152 -16.89 -4.64 18.38
N ILE A 153 -15.59 -4.90 18.40
CA ILE A 153 -14.99 -5.91 19.30
C ILE A 153 -14.83 -5.31 20.69
N GLN A 154 -15.55 -5.89 21.66
CA GLN A 154 -15.55 -5.43 23.06
C GLN A 154 -15.06 -6.48 24.06
N ASN A 155 -14.65 -7.65 23.57
CA ASN A 155 -14.16 -8.71 24.43
C ASN A 155 -12.69 -8.43 24.78
N ASP A 156 -12.43 -8.07 26.03
CA ASP A 156 -11.08 -7.69 26.53
C ASP A 156 -10.03 -8.78 26.24
N ARG A 157 -10.40 -10.06 26.41
CA ARG A 157 -9.48 -11.17 26.16
C ARG A 157 -9.07 -11.26 24.70
N VAL A 158 -10.01 -11.02 23.79
CA VAL A 158 -9.75 -10.99 22.33
C VAL A 158 -8.86 -9.79 21.98
N LEU A 159 -9.19 -8.61 22.51
CA LEU A 159 -8.42 -7.38 22.30
C LEU A 159 -6.97 -7.53 22.78
N GLU A 160 -6.76 -8.07 23.99
CA GLU A 160 -5.40 -8.30 24.52
C GLU A 160 -4.60 -9.27 23.65
N GLN A 161 -5.21 -10.35 23.20
CA GLN A 161 -4.55 -11.34 22.34
C GLN A 161 -4.18 -10.71 20.99
N ILE A 162 -5.08 -9.93 20.38
CA ILE A 162 -4.80 -9.22 19.12
C ILE A 162 -3.63 -8.24 19.30
N LYS A 163 -3.57 -7.45 20.37
CA LYS A 163 -2.47 -6.52 20.65
C LYS A 163 -1.13 -7.23 20.71
N ILE A 164 -1.05 -8.35 21.44
CA ILE A 164 0.17 -9.16 21.56
C ILE A 164 0.68 -9.64 20.19
N ILE A 165 -0.23 -10.05 19.30
CA ILE A 165 0.12 -10.58 17.99
C ILE A 165 0.44 -9.45 17.01
N ALA A 166 -0.38 -8.42 16.97
CA ALA A 166 -0.28 -7.33 16.01
C ALA A 166 0.87 -6.36 16.29
N LYS A 167 1.22 -6.15 17.57
CA LYS A 167 2.30 -5.24 18.00
C LYS A 167 2.20 -3.86 17.31
N GLY A 168 0.99 -3.28 17.29
CA GLY A 168 0.70 -2.00 16.67
C GLY A 168 0.59 -2.00 15.14
N ASN A 169 0.78 -3.15 14.47
CA ASN A 169 0.51 -3.29 13.05
C ASN A 169 -1.01 -3.34 12.81
N ILE A 170 -1.56 -2.20 12.34
CA ILE A 170 -3.03 -2.05 12.23
C ILE A 170 -3.65 -2.98 11.20
N ARG A 171 -2.94 -3.30 10.12
CA ARG A 171 -3.44 -4.26 9.13
C ARG A 171 -3.62 -5.65 9.77
N LEU A 172 -2.61 -6.10 10.50
CA LEU A 172 -2.66 -7.39 11.19
C LEU A 172 -3.73 -7.40 12.28
N ALA A 173 -3.89 -6.29 13.03
CA ALA A 173 -4.93 -6.15 14.03
C ALA A 173 -6.35 -6.25 13.43
N ILE A 174 -6.60 -5.58 12.31
CA ILE A 174 -7.91 -5.64 11.62
C ILE A 174 -8.18 -7.06 11.09
N MET A 175 -7.19 -7.71 10.48
CA MET A 175 -7.33 -9.10 10.00
C MET A 175 -7.66 -10.05 11.16
N ALA A 176 -6.94 -9.94 12.29
CA ALA A 176 -7.23 -10.74 13.48
C ALA A 176 -8.63 -10.47 14.06
N GLY A 177 -9.04 -9.19 14.04
CA GLY A 177 -10.39 -8.79 14.45
C GLY A 177 -11.48 -9.42 13.57
N MET A 178 -11.28 -9.44 12.26
CA MET A 178 -12.20 -10.11 11.32
C MET A 178 -12.27 -11.63 11.54
N CYS A 179 -11.12 -12.27 11.79
CA CYS A 179 -11.11 -13.69 12.17
C CYS A 179 -11.88 -13.93 13.48
N ALA A 180 -11.76 -13.02 14.45
CA ALA A 180 -12.50 -13.11 15.71
C ALA A 180 -14.01 -13.01 15.51
N LEU A 181 -14.48 -12.10 14.67
CA LEU A 181 -15.90 -11.94 14.33
C LEU A 181 -16.46 -13.18 13.61
N ASN A 182 -15.65 -13.84 12.82
CA ASN A 182 -16.02 -15.08 12.12
C ASN A 182 -15.91 -16.34 13.01
N GLY A 183 -15.64 -16.20 14.30
CA GLY A 183 -15.57 -17.30 15.26
C GLY A 183 -14.31 -18.19 15.14
N LYS A 184 -13.34 -17.81 14.30
CA LYS A 184 -12.10 -18.57 14.03
C LYS A 184 -10.95 -18.24 15.00
N PHE A 185 -11.14 -17.29 15.91
CA PHE A 185 -10.05 -16.72 16.71
C PHE A 185 -9.45 -17.66 17.79
N GLY A 186 -10.17 -18.70 18.19
CA GLY A 186 -9.74 -19.59 19.31
C GLY A 186 -8.44 -20.36 19.05
N ALA A 187 -8.06 -20.56 17.80
CA ALA A 187 -6.85 -21.27 17.38
C ALA A 187 -5.66 -20.36 17.04
N ILE A 188 -5.87 -19.03 16.97
CA ILE A 188 -4.87 -18.07 16.55
C ILE A 188 -3.88 -17.80 17.68
N GLN A 189 -2.60 -18.10 17.44
CA GLN A 189 -1.51 -17.87 18.40
C GLN A 189 -0.46 -16.87 17.88
N ASN A 190 -0.40 -16.65 16.57
CA ASN A 190 0.61 -15.81 15.92
C ASN A 190 0.10 -15.22 14.59
N ALA A 191 0.92 -14.35 13.98
CA ALA A 191 0.58 -13.70 12.72
C ALA A 191 0.35 -14.68 11.56
N PHE A 192 1.06 -15.80 11.53
CA PHE A 192 0.90 -16.81 10.48
C PHE A 192 -0.50 -17.46 10.53
N ASP A 193 -1.00 -17.75 11.74
CA ASP A 193 -2.34 -18.28 11.93
C ASP A 193 -3.40 -17.30 11.43
N ILE A 194 -3.22 -15.98 11.69
CA ILE A 194 -4.10 -14.93 11.18
C ILE A 194 -4.14 -14.93 9.65
N PHE A 195 -2.97 -14.99 9.02
CA PHE A 195 -2.91 -15.03 7.56
C PHE A 195 -3.58 -16.28 6.99
N ASN A 196 -3.35 -17.43 7.59
CA ASN A 196 -3.98 -18.69 7.17
C ASN A 196 -5.51 -18.64 7.31
N ASP A 197 -6.03 -18.13 8.41
CA ASP A 197 -7.48 -18.04 8.63
C ASP A 197 -8.13 -16.96 7.77
N TYR A 198 -7.46 -15.81 7.60
CA TYR A 198 -8.00 -14.71 6.80
C TYR A 198 -8.04 -15.03 5.30
N TYR A 199 -7.00 -15.70 4.81
CA TYR A 199 -6.90 -16.11 3.41
C TYR A 199 -7.28 -17.57 3.19
N GLY A 200 -7.64 -18.33 4.24
CA GLY A 200 -7.93 -19.77 4.16
C GLY A 200 -9.02 -20.09 3.15
N ASP A 201 -10.13 -19.36 3.21
CA ASP A 201 -11.23 -19.54 2.27
C ASP A 201 -10.80 -19.26 0.81
N ILE A 202 -9.84 -18.33 0.61
CA ILE A 202 -9.27 -18.02 -0.70
C ILE A 202 -8.26 -19.10 -1.12
N ILE A 203 -7.45 -19.59 -0.17
CA ILE A 203 -6.44 -20.63 -0.41
C ILE A 203 -7.12 -21.98 -0.73
N ASP A 204 -8.24 -22.28 -0.08
CA ASP A 204 -9.03 -23.50 -0.33
C ASP A 204 -9.66 -23.52 -1.73
N GLU A 205 -9.81 -22.36 -2.38
CA GLU A 205 -10.24 -22.24 -3.77
C GLU A 205 -9.09 -22.41 -4.78
N PHE A 206 -7.84 -22.52 -4.31
CA PHE A 206 -6.68 -22.69 -5.17
C PHE A 206 -6.39 -24.17 -5.41
N ASP A 207 -6.09 -24.48 -6.66
CA ASP A 207 -5.51 -25.77 -6.95
C ASP A 207 -4.03 -25.81 -6.51
N ARG A 208 -3.49 -27.03 -6.45
CA ARG A 208 -2.11 -27.26 -6.03
C ARG A 208 -1.10 -26.49 -6.88
N ASN A 209 -1.36 -26.28 -8.16
CA ASN A 209 -0.47 -25.60 -9.07
C ASN A 209 -0.56 -24.08 -8.91
N GLU A 210 -1.73 -23.52 -8.61
CA GLU A 210 -1.89 -22.10 -8.24
C GLU A 210 -1.11 -21.76 -6.97
N ILE A 211 -1.17 -22.62 -5.94
CA ILE A 211 -0.38 -22.47 -4.70
C ILE A 211 1.12 -22.52 -5.01
N LEU A 212 1.55 -23.47 -5.85
CA LEU A 212 2.95 -23.58 -6.25
C LEU A 212 3.42 -22.36 -7.05
N VAL A 213 2.61 -21.85 -7.97
CA VAL A 213 2.91 -20.62 -8.72
C VAL A 213 2.99 -19.42 -7.79
N ALA A 214 2.06 -19.26 -6.84
CA ALA A 214 2.11 -18.20 -5.83
C ALA A 214 3.38 -18.30 -4.97
N ALA A 215 3.77 -19.50 -4.55
CA ALA A 215 5.02 -19.73 -3.81
C ALA A 215 6.26 -19.38 -4.64
N ILE A 216 6.31 -19.76 -5.92
CA ILE A 216 7.42 -19.37 -6.82
C ILE A 216 7.51 -17.86 -6.92
N ILE A 217 6.39 -17.17 -7.18
CA ILE A 217 6.34 -15.70 -7.33
C ILE A 217 6.80 -14.99 -6.06
N ALA A 218 6.48 -15.52 -4.88
CA ALA A 218 6.83 -14.91 -3.59
C ALA A 218 8.36 -14.76 -3.37
N PHE A 219 9.20 -15.49 -4.12
CA PHE A 219 10.65 -15.34 -4.08
C PHE A 219 11.18 -14.21 -4.98
N PHE A 220 10.32 -13.61 -5.80
CA PHE A 220 10.72 -12.57 -6.75
C PHE A 220 9.99 -11.28 -6.42
N ASP A 221 10.74 -10.20 -6.33
CA ASP A 221 10.18 -8.87 -6.09
C ASP A 221 9.42 -8.37 -7.33
N LYS A 222 10.01 -8.59 -8.52
CA LYS A 222 9.40 -8.28 -9.84
C LYS A 222 9.92 -9.27 -10.88
N PHE A 223 9.06 -9.65 -11.82
CA PHE A 223 9.45 -10.38 -13.02
C PHE A 223 8.52 -10.06 -14.19
N ASN A 224 8.99 -10.30 -15.42
CA ASN A 224 8.23 -10.01 -16.64
C ASN A 224 7.49 -11.26 -17.13
N LEU A 225 6.16 -11.21 -17.21
CA LEU A 225 5.35 -12.32 -17.71
C LEU A 225 5.53 -12.61 -19.21
N LYS A 226 6.17 -11.71 -19.97
CA LYS A 226 6.42 -11.88 -21.41
C LYS A 226 7.72 -12.55 -21.76
N GLU A 227 8.66 -12.61 -20.81
CA GLU A 227 10.01 -13.16 -21.00
C GLU A 227 10.15 -14.53 -20.33
N THR A 228 11.07 -15.34 -20.84
CA THR A 228 11.42 -16.64 -20.23
C THR A 228 12.45 -16.41 -19.12
N GLU A 229 11.97 -15.98 -17.97
CA GLU A 229 12.80 -15.73 -16.80
C GLU A 229 12.86 -16.95 -15.87
N LEU A 230 13.67 -16.82 -14.81
CA LEU A 230 13.87 -17.86 -13.82
C LEU A 230 12.56 -18.42 -13.20
N PRO A 231 11.50 -17.63 -12.90
CA PRO A 231 10.24 -18.16 -12.40
C PRO A 231 9.62 -19.22 -13.32
N PHE A 232 9.66 -18.99 -14.63
CA PHE A 232 9.15 -19.94 -15.62
C PHE A 232 9.94 -21.25 -15.64
N ASN A 233 11.27 -21.16 -15.52
CA ASN A 233 12.14 -22.33 -15.49
C ASN A 233 11.91 -23.17 -14.23
N ILE A 234 11.65 -22.54 -13.08
CA ILE A 234 11.29 -23.24 -11.84
C ILE A 234 9.93 -23.94 -12.02
N ALA A 235 8.93 -23.25 -12.57
CA ALA A 235 7.62 -23.82 -12.82
C ALA A 235 7.68 -25.03 -13.76
N LEU A 236 8.51 -24.98 -14.82
CA LEU A 236 8.73 -26.09 -15.74
C LEU A 236 9.31 -27.33 -15.05
N GLN A 237 10.21 -27.18 -14.08
CA GLN A 237 10.76 -28.29 -13.30
C GLN A 237 9.67 -29.00 -12.46
N HIS A 238 8.58 -28.31 -12.16
CA HIS A 238 7.42 -28.86 -11.47
C HIS A 238 6.27 -29.25 -12.40
N GLY A 239 6.53 -29.33 -13.72
CA GLY A 239 5.56 -29.78 -14.70
C GLY A 239 4.53 -28.73 -15.13
N ILE A 240 4.73 -27.45 -14.78
CA ILE A 240 3.86 -26.33 -15.16
C ILE A 240 4.45 -25.66 -16.41
N SER A 241 3.74 -25.73 -17.53
CA SER A 241 4.17 -25.08 -18.77
C SER A 241 4.11 -23.55 -18.66
N THR A 242 4.86 -22.86 -19.53
CA THR A 242 4.89 -21.39 -19.57
C THR A 242 3.50 -20.77 -19.74
N VAL A 243 2.65 -21.40 -20.56
CA VAL A 243 1.27 -20.94 -20.76
C VAL A 243 0.45 -21.10 -19.48
N GLN A 244 0.49 -22.29 -18.86
CA GLN A 244 -0.19 -22.53 -17.57
C GLN A 244 0.30 -21.58 -16.47
N PHE A 245 1.60 -21.33 -16.38
CA PHE A 245 2.15 -20.39 -15.41
C PHE A 245 1.57 -18.99 -15.58
N ARG A 246 1.49 -18.47 -16.81
CA ARG A 246 0.89 -17.18 -17.11
C ARG A 246 -0.61 -17.13 -16.76
N ASP A 247 -1.35 -18.17 -17.15
CA ASP A 247 -2.79 -18.24 -16.87
C ASP A 247 -3.05 -18.26 -15.36
N MET A 248 -2.23 -18.99 -14.59
CA MET A 248 -2.29 -19.02 -13.14
C MET A 248 -1.90 -17.67 -12.51
N CYS A 249 -0.89 -16.98 -13.02
CA CYS A 249 -0.57 -15.61 -12.58
C CYS A 249 -1.76 -14.67 -12.80
N LEU A 250 -2.43 -14.74 -13.94
CA LEU A 250 -3.63 -13.94 -14.22
C LEU A 250 -4.81 -14.33 -13.31
N SER A 251 -4.95 -15.62 -12.97
CA SER A 251 -5.93 -16.08 -12.00
C SER A 251 -5.66 -15.53 -10.61
N LEU A 252 -4.43 -15.65 -10.12
CA LEU A 252 -3.99 -15.11 -8.82
C LEU A 252 -4.15 -13.57 -8.75
N HIS A 253 -3.92 -12.87 -9.86
CA HIS A 253 -4.16 -11.43 -9.93
C HIS A 253 -5.64 -11.09 -9.81
N ARG A 254 -6.53 -11.83 -10.50
CA ARG A 254 -7.99 -11.63 -10.37
C ARG A 254 -8.52 -11.93 -8.97
N LYS A 255 -7.87 -12.84 -8.25
CA LYS A 255 -8.14 -13.18 -6.84
C LYS A 255 -7.44 -12.22 -5.85
N GLU A 256 -6.81 -11.15 -6.35
CA GLU A 256 -6.09 -10.12 -5.56
C GLU A 256 -4.92 -10.64 -4.70
N VAL A 257 -4.38 -11.82 -5.04
CA VAL A 257 -3.23 -12.42 -4.33
C VAL A 257 -1.92 -11.80 -4.77
N ILE A 258 -1.82 -11.49 -6.06
CA ILE A 258 -0.64 -10.83 -6.66
C ILE A 258 -1.04 -9.61 -7.46
N SER A 259 -0.08 -8.70 -7.70
CA SER A 259 -0.24 -7.55 -8.60
C SER A 259 0.50 -7.79 -9.90
N ILE A 260 -0.16 -7.58 -11.06
CA ILE A 260 0.41 -7.68 -12.39
C ILE A 260 0.34 -6.32 -13.07
#